data_4198481bb1c3397af22a8ca2dac42461
#
_entry.id   4198481bb1c3397af22a8ca2dac42461
#
_cell.length_a   1.000
_cell.length_b   1.000
_cell.length_c   1.000
_cell.angle_alpha   90.00
_cell.angle_beta   90.00
_cell.angle_gamma   90.00
#
_symmetry.space_group_name_H-M   'P 1'
#
loop_
_entity.id
_entity.type
_entity.pdbx_description
1 polymer ?
#
loop_
_entity_poly.entity_id
_entity_poly.type
_entity_poly.pdbx_seq_one_letter_code
_entity_poly.pdbx_strand_id
1 'polypeptide(L)'
;MNEKQYQSLCGWAARTPARQKCLTACFRLLPVLFVFLYGIGSVCALSALVQKQVGLWIAAFWAIPAAGFLLVTLIRKKLNRPRPAQLFHFVPLVQHEDGCSFPSRHTSSAFLITCALFWLCRYTALPAVFPLIAAVSAVLTALSRVVAGVHFPRDAIAGAAFGIGFSVLCFSVL
;
A
#
# COMPACT_ATOMS: atom_id res chain seq x y z
N MET A 1 -1.98 14.70 -14.04
CA MET A 1 -2.11 14.06 -15.38
C MET A 1 -3.45 14.42 -15.95
N ASN A 2 -3.48 14.74 -17.24
CA ASN A 2 -4.70 15.01 -18.00
C ASN A 2 -5.15 13.72 -18.74
N GLU A 3 -6.31 13.79 -19.41
CA GLU A 3 -6.90 12.66 -20.14
C GLU A 3 -5.95 12.04 -21.16
N LYS A 4 -5.34 12.87 -22.03
CA LYS A 4 -4.40 12.42 -23.07
C LYS A 4 -3.20 11.66 -22.48
N GLN A 5 -2.69 12.11 -21.34
CA GLN A 5 -1.58 11.44 -20.64
C GLN A 5 -2.02 10.07 -20.08
N TYR A 6 -3.25 9.95 -19.56
CA TYR A 6 -3.77 8.65 -19.12
C TYR A 6 -4.00 7.69 -20.28
N GLN A 7 -4.63 8.15 -21.34
CA GLN A 7 -4.84 7.33 -22.55
C GLN A 7 -3.51 6.86 -23.13
N SER A 8 -2.50 7.74 -23.20
CA SER A 8 -1.15 7.38 -23.64
C SER A 8 -0.49 6.34 -22.73
N LEU A 9 -0.59 6.51 -21.39
CA LEU A 9 -0.02 5.60 -20.41
C LEU A 9 -0.67 4.22 -20.44
N CYS A 10 -2.00 4.16 -20.44
CA CYS A 10 -2.76 2.92 -20.55
C CYS A 10 -2.55 2.25 -21.90
N GLY A 11 -2.50 3.02 -22.99
CA GLY A 11 -2.18 2.52 -24.34
C GLY A 11 -0.77 1.94 -24.41
N TRP A 12 0.23 2.62 -23.81
CA TRP A 12 1.59 2.07 -23.68
C TRP A 12 1.60 0.76 -22.88
N ALA A 13 0.87 0.71 -21.77
CA ALA A 13 0.77 -0.47 -20.92
C ALA A 13 0.11 -1.66 -21.63
N ALA A 14 -0.91 -1.40 -22.46
CA ALA A 14 -1.65 -2.41 -23.21
C ALA A 14 -0.98 -2.82 -24.53
N ARG A 15 0.06 -2.08 -25.01
CA ARG A 15 0.63 -2.24 -26.36
C ARG A 15 1.19 -3.65 -26.64
N THR A 16 1.72 -4.35 -25.62
CA THR A 16 2.22 -5.71 -25.75
C THR A 16 1.58 -6.63 -24.72
N PRO A 17 1.15 -7.87 -25.13
CA PRO A 17 0.53 -8.81 -24.19
C PRO A 17 1.41 -9.15 -22.98
N ALA A 18 2.73 -9.23 -23.18
CA ALA A 18 3.68 -9.51 -22.10
C ALA A 18 3.68 -8.38 -21.05
N ARG A 19 3.70 -7.13 -21.50
CA ARG A 19 3.66 -5.95 -20.63
C ARG A 19 2.35 -5.87 -19.84
N GLN A 20 1.23 -6.06 -20.53
CA GLN A 20 -0.09 -6.09 -19.90
C GLN A 20 -0.17 -7.18 -18.83
N LYS A 21 0.29 -8.42 -19.13
CA LYS A 21 0.33 -9.50 -18.15
C LYS A 21 1.21 -9.16 -16.95
N CYS A 22 2.41 -8.62 -17.16
CA CYS A 22 3.33 -8.23 -16.10
C CYS A 22 2.70 -7.15 -15.18
N LEU A 23 2.13 -6.09 -15.74
CA LEU A 23 1.51 -5.01 -14.98
C LEU A 23 0.27 -5.50 -14.20
N THR A 24 -0.54 -6.36 -14.83
CA THR A 24 -1.70 -6.97 -14.14
C THR A 24 -1.26 -7.91 -13.02
N ALA A 25 -0.20 -8.69 -13.24
CA ALA A 25 0.39 -9.53 -12.21
C ALA A 25 0.92 -8.69 -11.04
N CYS A 26 1.68 -7.63 -11.29
CA CYS A 26 2.13 -6.71 -10.25
C CYS A 26 0.93 -6.12 -9.47
N PHE A 27 -0.10 -5.67 -10.18
CA PHE A 27 -1.30 -5.12 -9.56
C PHE A 27 -1.99 -6.10 -8.60
N ARG A 28 -2.02 -7.40 -8.94
CA ARG A 28 -2.70 -8.44 -8.17
C ARG A 28 -1.82 -9.06 -7.09
N LEU A 29 -0.54 -9.31 -7.39
CA LEU A 29 0.35 -10.06 -6.52
C LEU A 29 1.02 -9.21 -5.43
N LEU A 30 1.29 -7.92 -5.67
CA LEU A 30 1.90 -7.06 -4.65
C LEU A 30 1.08 -6.98 -3.35
N PRO A 31 -0.26 -6.85 -3.36
CA PRO A 31 -1.05 -6.92 -2.13
C PRO A 31 -0.93 -8.26 -1.41
N VAL A 32 -0.86 -9.36 -2.15
CA VAL A 32 -0.68 -10.70 -1.58
C VAL A 32 0.69 -10.83 -0.93
N LEU A 33 1.75 -10.29 -1.57
CA LEU A 33 3.09 -10.23 -0.97
C LEU A 33 3.09 -9.51 0.38
N PHE A 34 2.33 -8.41 0.52
CA PHE A 34 2.21 -7.71 1.80
C PHE A 34 1.54 -8.57 2.88
N VAL A 35 0.56 -9.39 2.52
CA VAL A 35 -0.04 -10.35 3.46
C VAL A 35 1.01 -11.34 3.97
N PHE A 36 1.85 -11.87 3.09
CA PHE A 36 2.94 -12.78 3.49
C PHE A 36 4.01 -12.09 4.34
N LEU A 37 4.48 -10.91 3.95
CA LEU A 37 5.50 -10.18 4.70
C LEU A 37 4.99 -9.80 6.10
N TYR A 38 3.75 -9.35 6.19
CA TYR A 38 3.13 -9.02 7.47
C TYR A 38 2.85 -10.26 8.32
N GLY A 39 2.51 -11.39 7.67
CA GLY A 39 2.39 -12.69 8.31
C GLY A 39 3.72 -13.15 8.96
N ILE A 40 4.84 -13.04 8.22
CA ILE A 40 6.18 -13.35 8.76
C ILE A 40 6.48 -12.45 9.96
N GLY A 41 6.26 -11.14 9.84
CA GLY A 41 6.41 -10.20 10.95
C GLY A 41 5.54 -10.58 12.15
N SER A 42 4.30 -11.02 11.92
CA SER A 42 3.40 -11.46 12.98
C SER A 42 3.90 -12.71 13.70
N VAL A 43 4.46 -13.67 12.97
CA VAL A 43 5.11 -14.85 13.57
C VAL A 43 6.29 -14.44 14.44
N CYS A 44 7.13 -13.52 13.98
CA CYS A 44 8.26 -13.00 14.77
C CYS A 44 7.76 -12.27 16.04
N ALA A 45 6.71 -11.45 15.94
CA ALA A 45 6.14 -10.77 17.11
C ALA A 45 5.53 -11.76 18.12
N LEU A 46 4.83 -12.79 17.65
CA LEU A 46 4.28 -13.84 18.51
C LEU A 46 5.36 -14.68 19.15
N SER A 47 6.44 -15.01 18.45
CA SER A 47 7.58 -15.76 19.02
C SER A 47 8.26 -14.98 20.15
N ALA A 48 8.40 -13.66 20.01
CA ALA A 48 8.90 -12.80 21.07
C ALA A 48 7.98 -12.79 22.30
N LEU A 49 6.66 -12.81 22.09
CA LEU A 49 5.68 -12.93 23.18
C LEU A 49 5.82 -14.25 23.94
N VAL A 50 6.00 -15.36 23.23
CA VAL A 50 6.23 -16.68 23.84
C VAL A 50 7.52 -16.69 24.67
N GLN A 51 8.56 -15.96 24.24
CA GLN A 51 9.82 -15.78 24.96
C GLN A 51 9.71 -14.77 26.13
N LYS A 52 8.50 -14.37 26.51
CA LYS A 52 8.20 -13.40 27.57
C LYS A 52 8.80 -12.00 27.36
N GLN A 53 9.14 -11.65 26.14
CA GLN A 53 9.54 -10.30 25.76
C GLN A 53 8.30 -9.42 25.58
N VAL A 54 7.60 -9.13 26.68
CA VAL A 54 6.33 -8.41 26.64
C VAL A 54 6.57 -6.90 26.61
N GLY A 55 5.93 -6.19 25.68
CA GLY A 55 5.99 -4.74 25.58
C GLY A 55 4.87 -4.17 24.71
N LEU A 56 4.58 -2.87 24.88
CA LEU A 56 3.59 -2.17 24.08
C LEU A 56 3.89 -2.24 22.57
N TRP A 57 5.17 -2.42 22.20
CA TRP A 57 5.60 -2.53 20.81
C TRP A 57 4.94 -3.70 20.06
N ILE A 58 4.60 -4.80 20.76
CA ILE A 58 3.91 -5.94 20.16
C ILE A 58 2.49 -5.54 19.75
N ALA A 59 1.74 -4.93 20.67
CA ALA A 59 0.40 -4.45 20.38
C ALA A 59 0.41 -3.36 19.28
N ALA A 60 1.38 -2.46 19.34
CA ALA A 60 1.56 -1.38 18.36
C ALA A 60 1.81 -1.91 16.94
N PHE A 61 2.55 -3.02 16.80
CA PHE A 61 2.81 -3.64 15.49
C PHE A 61 1.52 -3.98 14.74
N TRP A 62 0.47 -4.41 15.43
CA TRP A 62 -0.83 -4.69 14.82
C TRP A 62 -1.79 -3.49 14.87
N ALA A 63 -1.86 -2.81 15.99
CA ALA A 63 -2.84 -1.76 16.22
C ALA A 63 -2.63 -0.54 15.30
N ILE A 64 -1.39 -0.11 15.08
CA ILE A 64 -1.10 1.08 14.28
C ILE A 64 -1.45 0.88 12.80
N PRO A 65 -1.02 -0.20 12.11
CA PRO A 65 -1.46 -0.44 10.74
C PRO A 65 -2.98 -0.63 10.62
N ALA A 66 -3.62 -1.32 11.57
CA ALA A 66 -5.07 -1.49 11.58
C ALA A 66 -5.82 -0.16 11.73
N ALA A 67 -5.41 0.68 12.68
CA ALA A 67 -5.98 2.01 12.88
C ALA A 67 -5.77 2.90 11.64
N GLY A 68 -4.58 2.90 11.06
CA GLY A 68 -4.27 3.64 9.84
C GLY A 68 -5.12 3.15 8.64
N PHE A 69 -5.30 1.84 8.49
CA PHE A 69 -6.16 1.27 7.46
C PHE A 69 -7.63 1.69 7.62
N LEU A 70 -8.13 1.66 8.86
CA LEU A 70 -9.49 2.11 9.16
C LEU A 70 -9.64 3.61 8.85
N LEU A 71 -8.71 4.43 9.33
CA LEU A 71 -8.76 5.88 9.15
C LEU A 71 -8.72 6.26 7.66
N VAL A 72 -7.79 5.69 6.87
CA VAL A 72 -7.74 5.95 5.42
C VAL A 72 -9.03 5.51 4.73
N THR A 73 -9.65 4.42 5.17
CA THR A 73 -10.91 3.92 4.61
C THR A 73 -12.06 4.89 4.90
N LEU A 74 -12.12 5.45 6.11
CA LEU A 74 -13.12 6.47 6.50
C LEU A 74 -12.94 7.77 5.70
N ILE A 75 -11.70 8.25 5.58
CA ILE A 75 -11.37 9.44 4.76
C ILE A 75 -11.84 9.25 3.31
N ARG A 76 -11.56 8.09 2.72
CA ARG A 76 -11.96 7.76 1.34
C ARG A 76 -13.48 7.78 1.16
N LYS A 77 -14.21 7.14 2.08
CA LYS A 77 -15.68 7.12 2.04
C LYS A 77 -16.26 8.53 2.15
N LYS A 78 -15.71 9.35 3.06
CA LYS A 78 -16.16 10.73 3.27
C LYS A 78 -15.89 11.61 2.05
N LEU A 79 -14.70 11.48 1.43
CA LEU A 79 -14.31 12.32 0.28
C LEU A 79 -14.92 11.85 -1.04
N ASN A 80 -15.14 10.56 -1.19
CA ASN A 80 -15.74 9.87 -2.35
C ASN A 80 -15.35 10.46 -3.72
N ARG A 81 -14.06 10.73 -3.95
CA ARG A 81 -13.58 11.32 -5.21
C ARG A 81 -13.63 10.33 -6.36
N PRO A 82 -14.00 10.77 -7.58
CA PRO A 82 -14.03 9.90 -8.75
C PRO A 82 -12.63 9.46 -9.16
N ARG A 83 -12.54 8.31 -9.84
CA ARG A 83 -11.30 7.75 -10.37
C ARG A 83 -10.98 8.33 -11.75
N PRO A 84 -9.69 8.22 -12.22
CA PRO A 84 -9.32 8.66 -13.56
C PRO A 84 -10.21 8.07 -14.66
N ALA A 85 -10.47 6.77 -14.62
CA ALA A 85 -11.28 6.08 -15.62
C ALA A 85 -12.72 6.59 -15.68
N GLN A 86 -13.31 6.96 -14.53
CA GLN A 86 -14.64 7.57 -14.46
C GLN A 86 -14.66 9.00 -15.00
N LEU A 87 -13.64 9.80 -14.62
CA LEU A 87 -13.58 11.22 -14.99
C LEU A 87 -13.29 11.42 -16.48
N PHE A 88 -12.47 10.54 -17.07
CA PHE A 88 -12.00 10.65 -18.44
C PHE A 88 -12.60 9.59 -19.39
N HIS A 89 -13.55 8.79 -18.91
CA HIS A 89 -14.28 7.80 -19.70
C HIS A 89 -13.41 6.86 -20.56
N PHE A 90 -12.30 6.35 -19.98
CA PHE A 90 -11.45 5.37 -20.65
C PHE A 90 -11.49 4.01 -19.94
N VAL A 91 -11.08 2.95 -20.65
CA VAL A 91 -11.01 1.60 -20.08
C VAL A 91 -9.68 1.42 -19.34
N PRO A 92 -9.69 1.23 -18.01
CA PRO A 92 -8.45 0.98 -17.25
C PRO A 92 -7.92 -0.43 -17.53
N LEU A 93 -6.62 -0.65 -17.29
CA LEU A 93 -6.00 -1.98 -17.42
C LEU A 93 -6.65 -3.05 -16.53
N VAL A 94 -7.12 -2.63 -15.37
CA VAL A 94 -7.80 -3.49 -14.39
C VAL A 94 -9.08 -2.79 -13.96
N GLN A 95 -10.20 -3.49 -14.12
CA GLN A 95 -11.48 -2.99 -13.63
C GLN A 95 -11.47 -2.86 -12.12
N HIS A 96 -12.07 -1.80 -11.62
CA HIS A 96 -12.19 -1.51 -10.21
C HIS A 96 -13.52 -0.82 -9.92
N GLU A 97 -14.01 -0.97 -8.69
CA GLU A 97 -15.22 -0.29 -8.21
C GLU A 97 -15.12 1.23 -8.36
N ASP A 98 -16.26 1.86 -8.58
CA ASP A 98 -16.39 3.29 -8.78
C ASP A 98 -16.18 4.08 -7.48
N GLY A 99 -15.74 5.33 -7.62
CA GLY A 99 -15.56 6.25 -6.50
C GLY A 99 -14.38 5.94 -5.59
N CYS A 100 -14.34 6.66 -4.48
CA CYS A 100 -13.33 6.50 -3.42
C CYS A 100 -11.88 6.46 -3.91
N SER A 101 -11.49 7.34 -4.87
CA SER A 101 -10.13 7.33 -5.42
C SER A 101 -9.08 7.82 -4.42
N PHE A 102 -9.38 8.85 -3.63
CA PHE A 102 -8.40 9.59 -2.81
C PHE A 102 -8.59 9.36 -1.31
N PRO A 103 -7.50 9.16 -0.55
CA PRO A 103 -6.17 8.72 -0.99
C PRO A 103 -6.15 7.24 -1.41
N SER A 104 -5.06 6.75 -2.02
CA SER A 104 -4.96 5.35 -2.45
C SER A 104 -4.81 4.42 -1.25
N ARG A 105 -5.83 3.59 -0.95
CA ARG A 105 -5.84 2.66 0.18
C ARG A 105 -4.72 1.61 0.08
N HIS A 106 -4.51 1.02 -1.09
CA HIS A 106 -3.46 0.02 -1.28
C HIS A 106 -2.06 0.61 -1.05
N THR A 107 -1.83 1.83 -1.52
CA THR A 107 -0.57 2.53 -1.27
C THR A 107 -0.42 2.83 0.22
N SER A 108 -1.45 3.39 0.88
CA SER A 108 -1.40 3.67 2.32
C SER A 108 -1.10 2.41 3.13
N SER A 109 -1.81 1.30 2.86
CA SER A 109 -1.60 0.04 3.59
C SER A 109 -0.20 -0.54 3.36
N ALA A 110 0.33 -0.45 2.13
CA ALA A 110 1.68 -0.90 1.82
C ALA A 110 2.73 -0.16 2.64
N PHE A 111 2.63 1.17 2.74
CA PHE A 111 3.57 1.97 3.54
C PHE A 111 3.35 1.79 5.05
N LEU A 112 2.11 1.63 5.54
CA LEU A 112 1.82 1.30 6.94
C LEU A 112 2.50 0.00 7.37
N ILE A 113 2.33 -1.06 6.56
CA ILE A 113 2.95 -2.38 6.83
C ILE A 113 4.47 -2.28 6.75
N THR A 114 5.01 -1.57 5.76
CA THR A 114 6.46 -1.36 5.63
C THR A 114 7.05 -0.70 6.89
N CYS A 115 6.45 0.38 7.37
CA CYS A 115 6.89 1.06 8.59
C CYS A 115 6.78 0.16 9.83
N ALA A 116 5.71 -0.63 9.94
CA ALA A 116 5.55 -1.60 11.03
C ALA A 116 6.64 -2.67 11.01
N LEU A 117 7.04 -3.18 9.84
CA LEU A 117 8.14 -4.14 9.72
C LEU A 117 9.50 -3.53 10.08
N PHE A 118 9.78 -2.28 9.67
CA PHE A 118 10.98 -1.56 10.13
C PHE A 118 10.99 -1.36 11.65
N TRP A 119 9.83 -1.03 12.23
CA TRP A 119 9.68 -0.93 13.68
C TRP A 119 9.96 -2.25 14.37
N LEU A 120 9.40 -3.35 13.87
CA LEU A 120 9.54 -4.67 14.43
C LEU A 120 11.01 -5.16 14.47
N CYS A 121 11.83 -4.80 13.48
CA CYS A 121 13.26 -5.14 13.45
C CYS A 121 14.05 -4.60 14.64
N ARG A 122 13.54 -3.61 15.38
CA ARG A 122 14.19 -3.07 16.59
C ARG A 122 14.07 -4.00 17.79
N TYR A 123 13.06 -4.86 17.80
CA TYR A 123 12.67 -5.66 18.94
C TYR A 123 12.75 -7.17 18.69
N THR A 124 12.99 -7.58 17.46
CA THR A 124 13.01 -8.99 17.05
C THR A 124 14.20 -9.28 16.13
N ALA A 125 14.52 -10.56 15.97
CA ALA A 125 15.53 -11.01 15.01
C ALA A 125 15.03 -11.01 13.54
N LEU A 126 13.97 -10.25 13.21
CA LEU A 126 13.50 -10.13 11.82
C LEU A 126 14.60 -9.50 10.95
N PRO A 127 15.10 -10.20 9.91
CA PRO A 127 16.15 -9.65 9.06
C PRO A 127 15.69 -8.39 8.32
N ALA A 128 16.56 -7.38 8.24
CA ALA A 128 16.25 -6.09 7.60
C ALA A 128 15.88 -6.21 6.10
N VAL A 129 16.19 -7.34 5.48
CA VAL A 129 15.80 -7.60 4.08
C VAL A 129 14.27 -7.61 3.90
N PHE A 130 13.49 -8.04 4.91
CA PHE A 130 12.03 -8.07 4.80
C PHE A 130 11.39 -6.68 4.69
N PRO A 131 11.67 -5.71 5.58
CA PRO A 131 11.16 -4.36 5.41
C PRO A 131 11.74 -3.65 4.17
N LEU A 132 12.95 -3.98 3.70
CA LEU A 132 13.49 -3.45 2.45
C LEU A 132 12.71 -3.97 1.23
N ILE A 133 12.40 -5.27 1.18
CA ILE A 133 11.51 -5.84 0.15
C ILE A 133 10.14 -5.16 0.21
N ALA A 134 9.58 -4.96 1.42
CA ALA A 134 8.31 -4.26 1.59
C ALA A 134 8.38 -2.81 1.07
N ALA A 135 9.46 -2.07 1.33
CA ALA A 135 9.64 -0.70 0.86
C ALA A 135 9.66 -0.60 -0.67
N VAL A 136 10.44 -1.45 -1.34
CA VAL A 136 10.45 -1.52 -2.81
C VAL A 136 9.07 -1.90 -3.34
N SER A 137 8.43 -2.90 -2.74
CA SER A 137 7.09 -3.36 -3.13
C SER A 137 6.01 -2.29 -2.90
N ALA A 138 6.15 -1.42 -1.88
CA ALA A 138 5.23 -0.31 -1.64
C ALA A 138 5.30 0.74 -2.75
N VAL A 139 6.51 1.08 -3.20
CA VAL A 139 6.71 1.96 -4.35
C VAL A 139 6.12 1.35 -5.62
N LEU A 140 6.41 0.08 -5.89
CA LEU A 140 5.84 -0.64 -7.04
C LEU A 140 4.31 -0.72 -6.97
N THR A 141 3.74 -0.89 -5.77
CA THR A 141 2.29 -0.83 -5.56
C THR A 141 1.76 0.54 -5.96
N ALA A 142 2.34 1.63 -5.47
CA ALA A 142 1.92 2.99 -5.81
C ALA A 142 1.95 3.23 -7.33
N LEU A 143 3.05 2.86 -8.00
CA LEU A 143 3.22 2.98 -9.44
C LEU A 143 2.21 2.14 -10.22
N SER A 144 2.01 0.88 -9.82
CA SER A 144 1.06 -0.04 -10.49
C SER A 144 -0.37 0.50 -10.48
N ARG A 145 -0.80 1.19 -9.40
CA ARG A 145 -2.15 1.79 -9.30
C ARG A 145 -2.33 2.96 -10.27
N VAL A 146 -1.29 3.75 -10.50
CA VAL A 146 -1.31 4.86 -11.45
C VAL A 146 -1.29 4.33 -12.89
N VAL A 147 -0.37 3.40 -13.19
CA VAL A 147 -0.22 2.82 -14.54
C VAL A 147 -1.47 2.03 -14.95
N ALA A 148 -2.12 1.35 -14.00
CA ALA A 148 -3.38 0.66 -14.27
C ALA A 148 -4.57 1.60 -14.55
N GLY A 149 -4.42 2.92 -14.37
CA GLY A 149 -5.47 3.91 -14.61
C GLY A 149 -6.54 4.00 -13.51
N VAL A 150 -6.29 3.40 -12.33
CA VAL A 150 -7.28 3.35 -11.24
C VAL A 150 -7.09 4.46 -10.19
N HIS A 151 -5.92 5.10 -10.14
CA HIS A 151 -5.61 6.20 -9.22
C HIS A 151 -4.85 7.32 -9.93
N PHE A 152 -5.08 8.56 -9.49
CA PHE A 152 -4.21 9.69 -9.87
C PHE A 152 -2.86 9.59 -9.14
N PRO A 153 -1.77 10.13 -9.72
CA PRO A 153 -0.48 10.22 -9.01
C PRO A 153 -0.60 10.87 -7.62
N ARG A 154 -1.42 11.92 -7.52
CA ARG A 154 -1.71 12.59 -6.24
C ARG A 154 -2.35 11.67 -5.20
N ASP A 155 -3.19 10.71 -5.63
CA ASP A 155 -3.85 9.76 -4.73
C ASP A 155 -2.85 8.76 -4.17
N ALA A 156 -1.88 8.32 -5.00
CA ALA A 156 -0.78 7.46 -4.61
C ALA A 156 0.20 8.18 -3.68
N ILE A 157 0.60 9.41 -4.02
CA ILE A 157 1.50 10.24 -3.18
C ILE A 157 0.84 10.52 -1.82
N ALA A 158 -0.42 10.93 -1.81
CA ALA A 158 -1.16 11.17 -0.57
C ALA A 158 -1.30 9.89 0.27
N GLY A 159 -1.48 8.73 -0.40
CA GLY A 159 -1.52 7.44 0.26
C GLY A 159 -0.18 7.08 0.92
N ALA A 160 0.94 7.29 0.22
CA ALA A 160 2.28 7.08 0.76
C ALA A 160 2.58 8.03 1.93
N ALA A 161 2.31 9.32 1.75
CA ALA A 161 2.50 10.34 2.78
C ALA A 161 1.66 10.04 4.04
N PHE A 162 0.41 9.63 3.86
CA PHE A 162 -0.44 9.19 4.97
C PHE A 162 0.16 7.96 5.67
N GLY A 163 0.53 6.91 4.93
CA GLY A 163 1.06 5.67 5.51
C GLY A 163 2.34 5.90 6.31
N ILE A 164 3.28 6.67 5.77
CA ILE A 164 4.54 7.02 6.43
C ILE A 164 4.27 7.95 7.61
N GLY A 165 3.58 9.07 7.39
CA GLY A 165 3.36 10.09 8.40
C GLY A 165 2.58 9.58 9.61
N PHE A 166 1.51 8.82 9.38
CA PHE A 166 0.73 8.18 10.44
C PHE A 166 1.58 7.18 11.25
N SER A 167 2.35 6.33 10.56
CA SER A 167 3.23 5.36 11.23
C SER A 167 4.32 6.05 12.04
N VAL A 168 5.02 7.04 11.46
CA VAL A 168 6.08 7.79 12.16
C VAL A 168 5.50 8.46 13.40
N LEU A 169 4.37 9.16 13.27
CA LEU A 169 3.72 9.83 14.40
C LEU A 169 3.36 8.85 15.51
N CYS A 170 2.71 7.71 15.18
CA CYS A 170 2.26 6.76 16.19
C CYS A 170 3.40 5.97 16.82
N PHE A 171 4.42 5.56 16.03
CA PHE A 171 5.57 4.82 16.57
C PHE A 171 6.56 5.71 17.33
N SER A 172 6.60 7.03 17.08
CA SER A 172 7.51 7.93 17.78
C SER A 172 7.12 8.24 19.24
N VAL A 173 5.88 7.96 19.62
CA VAL A 173 5.36 8.18 20.98
C VAL A 173 5.39 6.92 21.85
N LEU A 174 5.94 5.82 21.33
CA LEU A 174 6.11 4.52 22.01
C LEU A 174 7.56 4.24 22.33
#